data_31c4ad06495a87dd7f523ec04a184938
#
_entry.id   31c4ad06495a87dd7f523ec04a184938
#
_cell.length_a   1.000
_cell.length_b   1.000
_cell.length_c   1.000
_cell.angle_alpha   90.00
_cell.angle_beta   90.00
_cell.angle_gamma   90.00
#
_symmetry.space_group_name_H-M   'P 1'
#
loop_
_entity.id
_entity.type
_entity.pdbx_description
1 polymer ?
#
loop_
_entity_poly.entity_id
_entity_poly.type
_entity_poly.pdbx_seq_one_letter_code
_entity_poly.pdbx_strand_id
1 'polypeptide(L)'
;MDYLEIHSENFDDIVEDIKQRNLSRNNMPKIIVGTGLSVIYGVPGMKKLAEHLAKEIAQSSDQQLKEIWKNHCDEIEANGLEAGLANIAQNENDLVDAIKPITAKFILESEEKLHRTIYEKDTGFCRLLNYLSGTVSVDKKIIDIMTPNYDRIIEIICDKLGIGVITGFYGSLYGKFSRNLLKQPTEVYNCKNYSWIRLFKPHGSINWISENGKEYLTNDYEILKEKAEYIEIVTPGSSKYKVGMTNNTFRCMREEFNELLNPRDNYSLLIYGYGFNDDHFDTALFDSFQKNVLILSRDVKPDIINKALEKKNITVFYHEDDREYMIYKSKKYTIDVPVWDINQFADLFIG
;
A
#
# COMPACT_ATOMS: atom_id res chain seq x y z
N MET A 1 13.07 -28.28 -10.90
CA MET A 1 12.78 -26.84 -10.90
C MET A 1 13.64 -26.25 -12.00
N ASP A 2 13.02 -25.57 -12.94
CA ASP A 2 13.72 -25.08 -14.12
C ASP A 2 14.41 -23.76 -13.78
N TYR A 3 15.67 -23.62 -14.16
CA TYR A 3 16.39 -22.34 -14.09
C TYR A 3 16.08 -21.51 -15.34
N LEU A 4 15.84 -20.23 -15.18
CA LEU A 4 15.59 -19.29 -16.26
C LEU A 4 16.62 -18.16 -16.18
N GLU A 5 17.48 -18.09 -17.15
CA GLU A 5 18.50 -17.05 -17.28
C GLU A 5 17.86 -15.74 -17.74
N ILE A 6 18.11 -14.66 -16.99
CA ILE A 6 17.68 -13.29 -17.34
C ILE A 6 18.40 -12.85 -18.63
N HIS A 7 17.71 -12.12 -19.50
CA HIS A 7 18.15 -11.74 -20.86
C HIS A 7 18.31 -12.91 -21.85
N SER A 8 17.84 -14.11 -21.51
CA SER A 8 17.65 -15.15 -22.53
C SER A 8 16.42 -14.82 -23.40
N GLU A 9 16.39 -15.30 -24.64
CA GLU A 9 15.24 -15.15 -25.54
C GLU A 9 13.93 -15.62 -24.87
N ASN A 10 13.98 -16.72 -24.14
CA ASN A 10 12.82 -17.22 -23.38
C ASN A 10 12.36 -16.28 -22.26
N PHE A 11 13.28 -15.57 -21.60
CA PHE A 11 12.93 -14.58 -20.58
C PHE A 11 12.34 -13.32 -21.20
N ASP A 12 12.89 -12.85 -22.30
CA ASP A 12 12.39 -11.67 -23.01
C ASP A 12 10.96 -11.88 -23.54
N ASP A 13 10.63 -13.08 -24.03
CA ASP A 13 9.26 -13.46 -24.38
C ASP A 13 8.31 -13.41 -23.18
N ILE A 14 8.77 -13.86 -22.01
CA ILE A 14 8.00 -13.80 -20.76
C ILE A 14 7.79 -12.35 -20.33
N VAL A 15 8.81 -11.51 -20.39
CA VAL A 15 8.71 -10.07 -20.08
C VAL A 15 7.65 -9.41 -20.96
N GLU A 16 7.68 -9.66 -22.25
CA GLU A 16 6.70 -9.06 -23.18
C GLU A 16 5.28 -9.59 -22.91
N ASP A 17 5.08 -10.89 -22.65
CA ASP A 17 3.76 -11.44 -22.28
C ASP A 17 3.23 -10.81 -20.99
N ILE A 18 4.08 -10.64 -19.95
CA ILE A 18 3.69 -10.00 -18.70
C ILE A 18 3.31 -8.52 -18.93
N LYS A 19 4.08 -7.78 -19.72
CA LYS A 19 3.77 -6.39 -20.09
C LYS A 19 2.40 -6.28 -20.77
N GLN A 20 2.14 -7.13 -21.76
CA GLN A 20 0.88 -7.14 -22.49
C GLN A 20 -0.31 -7.49 -21.57
N ARG A 21 -0.12 -8.44 -20.67
CA ARG A 21 -1.18 -8.92 -19.79
C ARG A 21 -1.44 -8.01 -18.57
N ASN A 22 -0.42 -7.32 -18.09
CA ASN A 22 -0.49 -6.63 -16.81
C ASN A 22 -0.26 -5.12 -16.85
N LEU A 23 0.44 -4.60 -17.88
CA LEU A 23 0.88 -3.19 -17.91
C LEU A 23 0.46 -2.47 -19.19
N SER A 24 -0.37 -3.10 -20.03
CA SER A 24 -0.79 -2.51 -21.30
C SER A 24 -2.00 -1.59 -21.12
N ARG A 25 -2.24 -0.74 -22.11
CA ARG A 25 -3.40 0.15 -22.16
C ARG A 25 -4.74 -0.60 -22.03
N ASN A 26 -4.83 -1.80 -22.62
CA ASN A 26 -6.05 -2.60 -22.58
C ASN A 26 -6.24 -3.35 -21.26
N ASN A 27 -5.15 -3.53 -20.51
CA ASN A 27 -5.11 -4.22 -19.22
C ASN A 27 -4.43 -3.31 -18.19
N MET A 28 -4.89 -2.05 -18.09
CA MET A 28 -4.34 -1.09 -17.10
C MET A 28 -4.49 -1.65 -15.68
N PRO A 29 -3.41 -1.75 -14.90
CA PRO A 29 -3.49 -2.36 -13.60
C PRO A 29 -4.25 -1.49 -12.58
N LYS A 30 -5.04 -2.16 -11.73
CA LYS A 30 -5.37 -1.66 -10.40
C LYS A 30 -4.19 -2.02 -9.50
N ILE A 31 -3.63 -1.05 -8.83
CA ILE A 31 -2.35 -1.23 -8.12
C ILE A 31 -2.61 -1.29 -6.62
N ILE A 32 -2.07 -2.30 -5.97
CA ILE A 32 -2.03 -2.41 -4.51
C ILE A 32 -0.57 -2.25 -4.07
N VAL A 33 -0.32 -1.28 -3.18
CA VAL A 33 1.02 -0.97 -2.70
C VAL A 33 1.06 -1.13 -1.19
N GLY A 34 1.89 -2.05 -0.72
CA GLY A 34 2.13 -2.25 0.71
C GLY A 34 3.38 -1.53 1.23
N THR A 35 3.80 -1.90 2.43
CA THR A 35 4.95 -1.31 3.16
C THR A 35 6.30 -1.48 2.44
N GLY A 36 6.38 -2.38 1.47
CA GLY A 36 7.58 -2.52 0.62
C GLY A 36 8.00 -1.21 -0.04
N LEU A 37 7.04 -0.35 -0.44
CA LEU A 37 7.36 0.97 -0.98
C LEU A 37 7.98 1.89 0.09
N SER A 38 7.41 1.91 1.29
CA SER A 38 7.89 2.76 2.39
C SER A 38 9.34 2.44 2.77
N VAL A 39 9.68 1.16 2.79
CA VAL A 39 11.02 0.66 3.14
C VAL A 39 12.09 1.13 2.14
N ILE A 40 11.80 1.18 0.84
CA ILE A 40 12.75 1.67 -0.19
C ILE A 40 13.20 3.11 0.10
N TYR A 41 12.30 3.91 0.65
CA TYR A 41 12.59 5.30 1.00
C TYR A 41 13.14 5.48 2.41
N GLY A 42 13.20 4.38 3.20
CA GLY A 42 13.73 4.40 4.57
C GLY A 42 12.67 4.73 5.62
N VAL A 43 11.40 4.84 5.24
CA VAL A 43 10.30 4.94 6.21
C VAL A 43 10.18 3.61 6.96
N PRO A 44 10.13 3.64 8.29
CA PRO A 44 10.16 2.43 9.11
C PRO A 44 8.98 1.50 8.83
N GLY A 45 9.28 0.21 8.66
CA GLY A 45 8.26 -0.84 8.60
C GLY A 45 7.78 -1.29 9.98
N MET A 46 6.86 -2.27 10.02
CA MET A 46 6.17 -2.74 11.23
C MET A 46 7.11 -3.20 12.36
N LYS A 47 8.27 -3.80 12.05
CA LYS A 47 9.24 -4.21 13.07
C LYS A 47 9.79 -3.01 13.84
N LYS A 48 10.25 -1.97 13.12
CA LYS A 48 10.77 -0.74 13.76
C LYS A 48 9.67 0.04 14.49
N LEU A 49 8.43 -0.02 14.00
CA LEU A 49 7.29 0.54 14.71
C LEU A 49 7.04 -0.21 16.03
N ALA A 50 7.10 -1.54 16.05
CA ALA A 50 6.95 -2.33 17.28
C ALA A 50 8.04 -1.97 18.31
N GLU A 51 9.31 -1.86 17.88
CA GLU A 51 10.42 -1.44 18.74
C GLU A 51 10.20 -0.02 19.32
N HIS A 52 9.70 0.90 18.51
CA HIS A 52 9.39 2.26 18.94
C HIS A 52 8.23 2.29 19.94
N LEU A 53 7.14 1.58 19.67
CA LEU A 53 5.99 1.46 20.59
C LEU A 53 6.41 0.87 21.92
N ALA A 54 7.19 -0.20 21.94
CA ALA A 54 7.70 -0.80 23.16
C ALA A 54 8.49 0.21 24.02
N LYS A 55 9.33 1.03 23.39
CA LYS A 55 10.11 2.08 24.05
C LYS A 55 9.23 3.17 24.64
N GLU A 56 8.29 3.71 23.87
CA GLU A 56 7.40 4.78 24.30
C GLU A 56 6.47 4.32 25.43
N ILE A 57 5.89 3.12 25.32
CA ILE A 57 5.02 2.54 26.36
C ILE A 57 5.83 2.27 27.63
N ALA A 58 7.06 1.78 27.54
CA ALA A 58 7.93 1.59 28.71
C ALA A 58 8.22 2.89 29.49
N GLN A 59 8.23 4.03 28.79
CA GLN A 59 8.43 5.37 29.38
C GLN A 59 7.14 6.01 29.89
N SER A 60 5.97 5.47 29.54
CA SER A 60 4.68 5.98 29.99
C SER A 60 4.59 5.97 31.53
N SER A 61 3.86 6.91 32.11
CA SER A 61 3.47 6.88 33.54
C SER A 61 2.32 5.91 33.82
N ASP A 62 1.62 5.46 32.79
CA ASP A 62 0.48 4.55 32.88
C ASP A 62 0.93 3.10 33.08
N GLN A 63 0.74 2.57 34.30
CA GLN A 63 1.12 1.20 34.64
C GLN A 63 0.18 0.17 34.01
N GLN A 64 -1.10 0.49 33.84
CA GLN A 64 -2.06 -0.41 33.21
C GLN A 64 -1.69 -0.63 31.74
N LEU A 65 -1.35 0.44 31.03
CA LEU A 65 -0.87 0.37 29.63
C LEU A 65 0.37 -0.51 29.48
N LYS A 66 1.33 -0.41 30.42
CA LYS A 66 2.53 -1.26 30.43
C LYS A 66 2.21 -2.73 30.65
N GLU A 67 1.27 -3.02 31.55
CA GLU A 67 0.85 -4.41 31.82
C GLU A 67 0.14 -5.02 30.59
N ILE A 68 -0.78 -4.27 29.99
CA ILE A 68 -1.46 -4.73 28.77
C ILE A 68 -0.44 -4.98 27.65
N TRP A 69 0.47 -4.05 27.38
CA TRP A 69 1.52 -4.24 26.38
C TRP A 69 2.36 -5.47 26.63
N LYS A 70 2.76 -5.71 27.90
CA LYS A 70 3.55 -6.87 28.28
C LYS A 70 2.87 -8.20 27.95
N ASN A 71 1.54 -8.26 28.06
CA ASN A 71 0.78 -9.47 27.74
C ASN A 71 0.84 -9.84 26.24
N HIS A 72 1.17 -8.89 25.37
CA HIS A 72 1.25 -9.07 23.93
C HIS A 72 2.70 -9.17 23.39
N CYS A 73 3.73 -8.90 24.24
CA CYS A 73 5.13 -8.83 23.79
C CYS A 73 5.61 -10.12 23.12
N ASP A 74 5.36 -11.28 23.72
CA ASP A 74 5.86 -12.57 23.21
C ASP A 74 5.26 -12.86 21.81
N GLU A 75 3.98 -12.56 21.61
CA GLU A 75 3.33 -12.74 20.32
C GLU A 75 3.82 -11.70 19.29
N ILE A 76 4.06 -10.46 19.70
CA ILE A 76 4.64 -9.42 18.84
C ILE A 76 6.05 -9.80 18.37
N GLU A 77 6.87 -10.34 19.27
CA GLU A 77 8.23 -10.80 18.93
C GLU A 77 8.22 -12.00 17.98
N ALA A 78 7.31 -12.96 18.22
CA ALA A 78 7.24 -14.18 17.42
C ALA A 78 6.61 -13.97 16.05
N ASN A 79 5.51 -13.21 15.97
CA ASN A 79 4.65 -13.17 14.80
C ASN A 79 4.44 -11.76 14.21
N GLY A 80 5.07 -10.74 14.83
CA GLY A 80 5.00 -9.34 14.41
C GLY A 80 3.84 -8.57 15.03
N LEU A 81 3.90 -7.24 14.87
CA LEU A 81 3.01 -6.29 15.55
C LEU A 81 1.52 -6.53 15.23
N GLU A 82 1.18 -6.83 13.99
CA GLU A 82 -0.21 -7.06 13.59
C GLU A 82 -0.80 -8.32 14.23
N ALA A 83 -0.05 -9.42 14.21
CA ALA A 83 -0.48 -10.67 14.82
C ALA A 83 -0.56 -10.54 16.35
N GLY A 84 0.46 -9.92 16.97
CA GLY A 84 0.49 -9.72 18.41
C GLY A 84 -0.64 -8.85 18.95
N LEU A 85 -1.14 -7.91 18.14
CA LEU A 85 -2.27 -7.05 18.50
C LEU A 85 -3.62 -7.53 17.91
N ALA A 86 -3.65 -8.66 17.20
CA ALA A 86 -4.88 -9.17 16.58
C ALA A 86 -5.96 -9.56 17.60
N ASN A 87 -5.56 -10.02 18.77
CA ASN A 87 -6.46 -10.55 19.82
C ASN A 87 -6.60 -9.60 21.02
N ILE A 88 -6.45 -8.29 20.80
CA ILE A 88 -6.70 -7.29 21.87
C ILE A 88 -8.15 -7.43 22.31
N ALA A 89 -8.35 -7.65 23.61
CA ALA A 89 -9.67 -7.77 24.22
C ALA A 89 -10.39 -6.40 24.25
N GLN A 90 -11.74 -6.41 24.30
CA GLN A 90 -12.52 -5.17 24.31
C GLN A 90 -12.21 -4.27 25.52
N ASN A 91 -11.76 -4.84 26.63
CA ASN A 91 -11.34 -4.11 27.83
C ASN A 91 -9.90 -3.54 27.72
N GLU A 92 -9.20 -3.79 26.62
CA GLU A 92 -7.84 -3.31 26.35
C GLU A 92 -7.82 -2.20 25.27
N ASN A 93 -8.97 -1.57 25.00
CA ASN A 93 -9.06 -0.48 24.01
C ASN A 93 -8.12 0.69 24.35
N ASP A 94 -7.81 0.91 25.63
CA ASP A 94 -6.87 1.94 26.08
C ASP A 94 -5.48 1.77 25.43
N LEU A 95 -5.06 0.52 25.15
CA LEU A 95 -3.84 0.26 24.42
C LEU A 95 -3.94 0.75 22.95
N VAL A 96 -5.06 0.46 22.28
CA VAL A 96 -5.28 0.91 20.90
C VAL A 96 -5.29 2.42 20.80
N ASP A 97 -5.97 3.09 21.73
CA ASP A 97 -6.06 4.55 21.79
C ASP A 97 -4.70 5.20 22.09
N ALA A 98 -3.85 4.53 22.89
CA ALA A 98 -2.51 5.00 23.20
C ALA A 98 -1.52 4.81 22.02
N ILE A 99 -1.57 3.68 21.31
CA ILE A 99 -0.63 3.41 20.22
C ILE A 99 -0.94 4.21 18.94
N LYS A 100 -2.18 4.67 18.74
CA LYS A 100 -2.59 5.45 17.56
C LYS A 100 -1.76 6.73 17.42
N PRO A 101 -1.73 7.67 18.40
CA PRO A 101 -0.94 8.90 18.28
C PRO A 101 0.57 8.65 18.23
N ILE A 102 1.07 7.62 18.95
CA ILE A 102 2.50 7.26 18.91
C ILE A 102 2.87 6.80 17.50
N THR A 103 2.05 5.93 16.90
CA THR A 103 2.24 5.46 15.52
C THR A 103 2.22 6.61 14.52
N ALA A 104 1.20 7.46 14.60
CA ALA A 104 1.04 8.61 13.71
C ALA A 104 2.24 9.55 13.77
N LYS A 105 2.67 9.90 14.98
CA LYS A 105 3.83 10.76 15.21
C LYS A 105 5.12 10.15 14.69
N PHE A 106 5.34 8.85 14.94
CA PHE A 106 6.54 8.14 14.50
C PHE A 106 6.67 8.13 12.96
N ILE A 107 5.58 7.84 12.26
CA ILE A 107 5.58 7.84 10.78
C ILE A 107 5.72 9.27 10.23
N LEU A 108 5.01 10.25 10.83
CA LEU A 108 5.08 11.65 10.43
C LEU A 108 6.50 12.21 10.54
N GLU A 109 7.17 12.01 11.68
CA GLU A 109 8.55 12.47 11.89
C GLU A 109 9.55 11.75 10.98
N SER A 110 9.30 10.47 10.69
CA SER A 110 10.13 9.70 9.77
C SER A 110 10.00 10.22 8.34
N GLU A 111 8.79 10.48 7.88
CA GLU A 111 8.53 11.02 6.56
C GLU A 111 9.07 12.45 6.41
N GLU A 112 8.86 13.32 7.41
CA GLU A 112 9.38 14.69 7.39
C GLU A 112 10.90 14.72 7.20
N LYS A 113 11.63 13.88 7.93
CA LYS A 113 13.10 13.76 7.79
C LYS A 113 13.53 13.29 6.41
N LEU A 114 12.69 12.46 5.77
CA LEU A 114 12.99 11.83 4.48
C LEU A 114 12.33 12.55 3.30
N HIS A 115 11.46 13.52 3.53
CA HIS A 115 10.64 14.19 2.52
C HIS A 115 11.45 14.61 1.28
N ARG A 116 12.57 15.30 1.49
CA ARG A 116 13.45 15.71 0.40
C ARG A 116 14.07 14.52 -0.34
N THR A 117 14.49 13.49 0.40
CA THR A 117 15.05 12.26 -0.18
C THR A 117 13.99 11.55 -1.02
N ILE A 118 12.74 11.46 -0.53
CA ILE A 118 11.62 10.85 -1.28
C ILE A 118 11.38 11.60 -2.59
N TYR A 119 11.37 12.93 -2.54
CA TYR A 119 11.14 13.77 -3.71
C TYR A 119 12.28 13.67 -4.74
N GLU A 120 13.54 13.67 -4.29
CA GLU A 120 14.70 13.68 -5.19
C GLU A 120 15.03 12.28 -5.75
N LYS A 121 14.85 11.22 -4.96
CA LYS A 121 15.23 9.85 -5.33
C LYS A 121 14.41 9.34 -6.50
N ASP A 122 15.08 8.93 -7.57
CA ASP A 122 14.47 8.19 -8.65
C ASP A 122 14.48 6.69 -8.34
N THR A 123 13.31 6.07 -8.33
CA THR A 123 13.13 4.65 -8.03
C THR A 123 12.37 3.96 -9.15
N GLY A 124 12.44 2.64 -9.17
CA GLY A 124 11.65 1.84 -10.10
C GLY A 124 10.15 2.13 -10.01
N PHE A 125 9.64 2.51 -8.82
CA PHE A 125 8.24 2.90 -8.67
C PHE A 125 7.92 4.24 -9.35
N CYS A 126 8.83 5.22 -9.30
CA CYS A 126 8.70 6.46 -10.08
C CYS A 126 8.64 6.17 -11.58
N ARG A 127 9.54 5.32 -12.08
CA ARG A 127 9.58 4.91 -13.49
C ARG A 127 8.31 4.15 -13.90
N LEU A 128 7.82 3.25 -13.04
CA LEU A 128 6.56 2.54 -13.26
C LEU A 128 5.37 3.52 -13.38
N LEU A 129 5.22 4.47 -12.47
CA LEU A 129 4.14 5.44 -12.53
C LEU A 129 4.25 6.34 -13.77
N ASN A 130 5.45 6.77 -14.13
CA ASN A 130 5.68 7.54 -15.35
C ASN A 130 5.31 6.75 -16.61
N TYR A 131 5.73 5.48 -16.71
CA TYR A 131 5.37 4.58 -17.80
C TYR A 131 3.85 4.39 -17.90
N LEU A 132 3.18 4.08 -16.80
CA LEU A 132 1.73 3.87 -16.78
C LEU A 132 0.98 5.15 -17.11
N SER A 133 1.44 6.32 -16.67
CA SER A 133 0.83 7.61 -16.99
C SER A 133 0.87 7.94 -18.48
N GLY A 134 1.91 7.48 -19.18
CA GLY A 134 2.02 7.56 -20.63
C GLY A 134 1.22 6.49 -21.39
N THR A 135 0.96 5.35 -20.74
CA THR A 135 0.27 4.20 -21.33
C THR A 135 -1.25 4.26 -21.18
N VAL A 136 -1.75 4.92 -20.13
CA VAL A 136 -3.18 5.01 -19.81
C VAL A 136 -4.02 5.59 -20.96
N SER A 137 -5.31 5.23 -21.02
CA SER A 137 -6.22 5.69 -22.08
C SER A 137 -6.29 7.22 -22.15
N VAL A 138 -6.24 7.77 -23.35
CA VAL A 138 -6.35 9.22 -23.61
C VAL A 138 -7.69 9.82 -23.23
N ASP A 139 -8.74 8.99 -23.15
CA ASP A 139 -10.08 9.45 -22.77
C ASP A 139 -10.26 9.59 -21.27
N LYS A 140 -9.47 8.82 -20.50
CA LYS A 140 -9.54 8.83 -19.05
C LYS A 140 -8.16 8.48 -18.49
N LYS A 141 -7.35 9.51 -18.23
CA LYS A 141 -5.99 9.37 -17.70
C LYS A 141 -6.00 9.22 -16.18
N ILE A 142 -6.57 8.10 -15.70
CA ILE A 142 -6.64 7.78 -14.27
C ILE A 142 -6.03 6.41 -14.04
N ILE A 143 -5.12 6.34 -13.08
CA ILE A 143 -4.55 5.10 -12.53
C ILE A 143 -5.09 4.94 -11.11
N ASP A 144 -5.63 3.77 -10.79
CA ASP A 144 -6.20 3.50 -9.47
C ASP A 144 -5.18 2.78 -8.60
N ILE A 145 -4.85 3.37 -7.45
CA ILE A 145 -3.92 2.82 -6.46
C ILE A 145 -4.59 2.73 -5.10
N MET A 146 -4.46 1.59 -4.45
CA MET A 146 -4.80 1.40 -3.05
C MET A 146 -3.54 1.13 -2.24
N THR A 147 -3.45 1.74 -1.06
CA THR A 147 -2.39 1.46 -0.11
C THR A 147 -2.91 1.49 1.34
N PRO A 148 -2.56 0.49 2.16
CA PRO A 148 -2.79 0.56 3.60
C PRO A 148 -1.74 1.42 4.33
N ASN A 149 -0.72 1.92 3.62
CA ASN A 149 0.35 2.73 4.21
C ASN A 149 -0.17 4.09 4.67
N TYR A 150 0.33 4.57 5.80
CA TYR A 150 -0.05 5.85 6.37
C TYR A 150 0.73 7.03 5.77
N ASP A 151 1.96 6.77 5.26
CA ASP A 151 2.84 7.78 4.68
C ASP A 151 2.29 8.37 3.36
N ARG A 152 2.90 9.48 2.90
CA ARG A 152 2.53 10.20 1.67
C ARG A 152 3.53 10.00 0.53
N ILE A 153 4.25 8.88 0.52
CA ILE A 153 5.27 8.62 -0.50
C ILE A 153 4.69 8.64 -1.90
N ILE A 154 3.50 8.07 -2.11
CA ILE A 154 2.85 8.07 -3.43
C ILE A 154 2.51 9.50 -3.85
N GLU A 155 1.96 10.29 -2.96
CA GLU A 155 1.63 11.71 -3.20
C GLU A 155 2.88 12.53 -3.55
N ILE A 156 3.98 12.36 -2.79
CA ILE A 156 5.25 13.05 -3.05
C ILE A 156 5.85 12.66 -4.40
N ILE A 157 5.79 11.37 -4.77
CA ILE A 157 6.23 10.90 -6.08
C ILE A 157 5.38 11.50 -7.20
N CYS A 158 4.07 11.58 -7.01
CA CYS A 158 3.17 12.17 -7.99
C CYS A 158 3.48 13.66 -8.21
N ASP A 159 3.73 14.42 -7.13
CA ASP A 159 4.13 15.81 -7.22
C ASP A 159 5.44 15.97 -8.03
N LYS A 160 6.43 15.09 -7.79
CA LYS A 160 7.68 15.06 -8.58
C LYS A 160 7.42 14.82 -10.07
N LEU A 161 6.48 13.93 -10.40
CA LEU A 161 6.18 13.52 -11.77
C LEU A 161 5.16 14.45 -12.48
N GLY A 162 4.61 15.43 -11.79
CA GLY A 162 3.54 16.29 -12.32
C GLY A 162 2.23 15.54 -12.55
N ILE A 163 1.98 14.48 -11.81
CA ILE A 163 0.76 13.67 -11.86
C ILE A 163 -0.17 14.15 -10.74
N GLY A 164 -1.41 14.47 -11.05
CA GLY A 164 -2.38 14.87 -10.05
C GLY A 164 -2.83 13.71 -9.14
N VAL A 165 -3.17 14.00 -7.88
CA VAL A 165 -3.64 12.98 -6.93
C VAL A 165 -5.07 13.28 -6.48
N ILE A 166 -5.94 12.27 -6.59
CA ILE A 166 -7.34 12.31 -6.18
C ILE A 166 -7.48 11.44 -4.94
N THR A 167 -7.54 12.06 -3.76
CA THR A 167 -7.67 11.39 -2.46
C THR A 167 -9.08 11.44 -1.89
N GLY A 168 -10.03 12.03 -2.63
CA GLY A 168 -11.36 12.32 -2.09
C GLY A 168 -11.43 13.60 -1.26
N PHE A 169 -10.32 14.26 -1.00
CA PHE A 169 -10.30 15.56 -0.34
C PHE A 169 -10.14 16.70 -1.36
N TYR A 170 -10.79 17.82 -1.12
CA TYR A 170 -10.68 19.04 -1.91
C TYR A 170 -10.45 20.26 -1.02
N GLY A 171 -9.59 21.14 -1.47
CA GLY A 171 -9.14 22.35 -0.75
C GLY A 171 -7.64 22.54 -0.94
N SER A 172 -7.17 23.78 -0.81
CA SER A 172 -5.74 24.10 -1.03
C SER A 172 -4.89 23.89 0.22
N LEU A 173 -5.37 24.30 1.39
CA LEU A 173 -4.64 24.19 2.66
C LEU A 173 -5.31 23.22 3.63
N TYR A 174 -6.64 23.26 3.68
CA TYR A 174 -7.47 22.38 4.49
C TYR A 174 -8.50 21.70 3.59
N GLY A 175 -8.22 20.46 3.21
CA GLY A 175 -9.10 19.68 2.35
C GLY A 175 -10.28 19.10 3.13
N LYS A 176 -11.48 19.12 2.53
CA LYS A 176 -12.67 18.44 3.05
C LYS A 176 -12.96 17.19 2.23
N PHE A 177 -13.37 16.12 2.89
CA PHE A 177 -13.68 14.87 2.22
C PHE A 177 -15.01 14.95 1.46
N SER A 178 -15.00 14.40 0.24
CA SER A 178 -16.19 14.16 -0.57
C SER A 178 -16.06 12.86 -1.34
N ARG A 179 -16.92 11.89 -1.06
CA ARG A 179 -16.97 10.59 -1.73
C ARG A 179 -17.10 10.73 -3.26
N ASN A 180 -17.82 11.74 -3.74
CA ASN A 180 -18.05 11.96 -5.18
C ASN A 180 -16.76 12.18 -5.96
N LEU A 181 -15.71 12.75 -5.34
CA LEU A 181 -14.41 12.92 -5.99
C LEU A 181 -13.74 11.59 -6.33
N LEU A 182 -13.97 10.56 -5.50
CA LEU A 182 -13.50 9.21 -5.77
C LEU A 182 -14.41 8.48 -6.76
N LYS A 183 -15.72 8.64 -6.63
CA LYS A 183 -16.70 7.92 -7.43
C LYS A 183 -16.77 8.40 -8.87
N GLN A 184 -16.77 9.71 -9.07
CA GLN A 184 -16.94 10.37 -10.38
C GLN A 184 -15.84 11.41 -10.65
N PRO A 185 -14.56 11.01 -10.62
CA PRO A 185 -13.46 11.95 -10.73
C PRO A 185 -13.45 12.74 -12.04
N THR A 186 -13.92 12.16 -13.13
CA THR A 186 -13.98 12.81 -14.45
C THR A 186 -14.96 13.98 -14.55
N GLU A 187 -15.89 14.10 -13.61
CA GLU A 187 -16.81 15.25 -13.54
C GLU A 187 -16.16 16.48 -12.92
N VAL A 188 -15.09 16.26 -12.12
CA VAL A 188 -14.41 17.32 -11.37
C VAL A 188 -13.03 17.64 -11.93
N TYR A 189 -12.29 16.61 -12.36
CA TYR A 189 -10.92 16.73 -12.81
C TYR A 189 -10.78 16.59 -14.31
N ASN A 190 -9.85 17.35 -14.90
CA ASN A 190 -9.55 17.25 -16.32
C ASN A 190 -8.70 15.99 -16.64
N CYS A 191 -9.34 14.82 -16.55
CA CYS A 191 -8.70 13.53 -16.76
C CYS A 191 -8.40 13.19 -18.23
N LYS A 192 -8.71 14.08 -19.17
CA LYS A 192 -8.32 13.92 -20.59
C LYS A 192 -6.95 14.51 -20.88
N ASN A 193 -6.67 15.68 -20.31
CA ASN A 193 -5.44 16.40 -20.61
C ASN A 193 -4.31 16.11 -19.64
N TYR A 194 -4.65 15.78 -18.38
CA TYR A 194 -3.67 15.51 -17.32
C TYR A 194 -3.82 14.10 -16.80
N SER A 195 -2.71 13.49 -16.40
CA SER A 195 -2.70 12.19 -15.75
C SER A 195 -2.99 12.35 -14.25
N TRP A 196 -3.79 11.44 -13.72
CA TRP A 196 -4.22 11.44 -12.33
C TRP A 196 -4.03 10.06 -11.71
N ILE A 197 -3.65 10.04 -10.45
CA ILE A 197 -3.76 8.87 -9.60
C ILE A 197 -4.96 9.05 -8.68
N ARG A 198 -5.90 8.09 -8.72
CA ARG A 198 -6.95 7.99 -7.73
C ARG A 198 -6.44 7.09 -6.62
N LEU A 199 -6.17 7.70 -5.46
CA LEU A 199 -5.49 7.07 -4.34
C LEU A 199 -6.46 6.74 -3.22
N PHE A 200 -6.52 5.46 -2.87
CA PHE A 200 -7.36 4.92 -1.81
C PHE A 200 -6.49 4.52 -0.61
N LYS A 201 -6.78 5.11 0.55
CA LYS A 201 -6.08 4.82 1.82
C LYS A 201 -7.08 4.34 2.88
N PRO A 202 -7.50 3.05 2.82
CA PRO A 202 -8.53 2.52 3.72
C PRO A 202 -8.12 2.48 5.19
N HIS A 203 -6.82 2.61 5.48
CA HIS A 203 -6.29 2.70 6.85
C HIS A 203 -5.96 4.14 7.27
N GLY A 204 -6.40 5.13 6.53
CA GLY A 204 -6.11 6.53 6.83
C GLY A 204 -4.74 7.00 6.37
N SER A 205 -4.37 8.20 6.78
CA SER A 205 -3.12 8.84 6.41
C SER A 205 -2.65 9.80 7.48
N ILE A 206 -1.34 9.97 7.60
CA ILE A 206 -0.74 10.91 8.57
C ILE A 206 -1.11 12.38 8.35
N ASN A 207 -1.72 12.72 7.22
CA ASN A 207 -2.20 14.07 6.92
C ASN A 207 -3.73 14.24 7.03
N TRP A 208 -4.45 13.26 7.55
CA TRP A 208 -5.88 13.35 7.83
C TRP A 208 -6.11 13.60 9.32
N ILE A 209 -6.87 14.64 9.65
CA ILE A 209 -7.16 15.04 11.02
C ILE A 209 -8.66 14.97 11.26
N SER A 210 -9.04 14.41 12.41
CA SER A 210 -10.42 14.43 12.92
C SER A 210 -10.43 15.10 14.29
N GLU A 211 -10.93 16.33 14.32
CA GLU A 211 -11.00 17.15 15.53
C GLU A 211 -12.40 17.75 15.69
N ASN A 212 -13.01 17.57 16.86
CA ASN A 212 -14.34 18.10 17.17
C ASN A 212 -15.42 17.73 16.14
N GLY A 213 -15.38 16.51 15.61
CA GLY A 213 -16.32 16.01 14.60
C GLY A 213 -16.12 16.57 13.19
N LYS A 214 -15.00 17.25 12.95
CA LYS A 214 -14.61 17.76 11.63
C LYS A 214 -13.41 17.00 11.11
N GLU A 215 -13.56 16.38 9.95
CA GLU A 215 -12.47 15.72 9.23
C GLU A 215 -11.91 16.67 8.16
N TYR A 216 -10.60 16.78 8.12
CA TYR A 216 -9.90 17.53 7.07
C TYR A 216 -8.51 16.95 6.78
N LEU A 217 -7.99 17.28 5.60
CA LEU A 217 -6.63 16.98 5.19
C LEU A 217 -5.80 18.25 5.22
N THR A 218 -4.58 18.18 5.75
CA THR A 218 -3.56 19.23 5.60
C THR A 218 -2.19 18.61 5.35
N ASN A 219 -1.35 19.31 4.59
CA ASN A 219 0.03 18.88 4.34
C ASN A 219 1.07 19.69 5.12
N ASP A 220 0.61 20.56 6.02
CA ASP A 220 1.48 21.38 6.87
C ASP A 220 2.02 20.53 8.03
N TYR A 221 3.34 20.28 8.03
CA TYR A 221 3.99 19.45 9.06
C TYR A 221 3.88 20.02 10.46
N GLU A 222 3.91 21.35 10.63
CA GLU A 222 3.80 21.96 11.96
C GLU A 222 2.41 21.71 12.56
N ILE A 223 1.36 21.89 11.75
CA ILE A 223 -0.01 21.59 12.16
C ILE A 223 -0.18 20.09 12.47
N LEU A 224 0.39 19.22 11.63
CA LEU A 224 0.31 17.77 11.83
C LEU A 224 1.03 17.33 13.11
N LYS A 225 2.17 17.92 13.45
CA LYS A 225 2.91 17.65 14.69
C LYS A 225 2.14 18.13 15.92
N GLU A 226 1.60 19.35 15.85
CA GLU A 226 0.76 19.91 16.93
C GLU A 226 -0.49 19.08 17.19
N LYS A 227 -1.09 18.53 16.13
CA LYS A 227 -2.36 17.79 16.16
C LYS A 227 -2.18 16.28 15.98
N ALA A 228 -1.03 15.71 16.33
CA ALA A 228 -0.73 14.31 16.11
C ALA A 228 -1.74 13.33 16.77
N GLU A 229 -2.33 13.71 17.89
CA GLU A 229 -3.38 12.94 18.59
C GLU A 229 -4.70 12.83 17.80
N TYR A 230 -4.97 13.78 16.89
CA TYR A 230 -6.16 13.83 16.04
C TYR A 230 -5.93 13.24 14.67
N ILE A 231 -4.72 12.74 14.36
CA ILE A 231 -4.43 12.09 13.08
C ILE A 231 -5.24 10.80 12.96
N GLU A 232 -5.93 10.65 11.84
CA GLU A 232 -6.79 9.51 11.57
C GLU A 232 -6.04 8.41 10.82
N ILE A 233 -5.71 7.35 11.56
CA ILE A 233 -5.16 6.10 11.06
C ILE A 233 -5.82 4.90 11.74
N VAL A 234 -5.85 3.77 11.06
CA VAL A 234 -6.24 2.47 11.63
C VAL A 234 -4.99 1.81 12.20
N THR A 235 -4.92 1.67 13.51
CA THR A 235 -3.79 1.01 14.19
C THR A 235 -3.65 -0.46 13.80
N PRO A 236 -2.43 -1.04 13.87
CA PRO A 236 -2.28 -2.49 13.76
C PRO A 236 -3.12 -3.24 14.79
N GLY A 237 -3.68 -4.41 14.42
CA GLY A 237 -4.45 -5.27 15.31
C GLY A 237 -5.94 -5.41 14.97
N SER A 238 -6.71 -6.08 15.84
CA SER A 238 -8.10 -6.46 15.62
C SER A 238 -9.10 -5.29 15.57
N SER A 239 -8.74 -4.14 16.13
CA SER A 239 -9.55 -2.92 16.08
C SER A 239 -9.73 -2.36 14.66
N LYS A 240 -8.89 -2.79 13.71
CA LYS A 240 -8.95 -2.39 12.28
C LYS A 240 -10.36 -2.50 11.72
N TYR A 241 -11.04 -3.62 11.97
CA TYR A 241 -12.39 -3.82 11.44
C TYR A 241 -13.38 -2.80 11.98
N LYS A 242 -13.43 -2.65 13.31
CA LYS A 242 -14.38 -1.74 13.97
C LYS A 242 -14.13 -0.30 13.54
N VAL A 243 -12.90 0.17 13.59
CA VAL A 243 -12.53 1.54 13.20
C VAL A 243 -12.74 1.75 11.70
N GLY A 244 -12.28 0.81 10.86
CA GLY A 244 -12.46 0.88 9.42
C GLY A 244 -13.91 0.82 8.95
N MET A 245 -14.84 0.29 9.77
CA MET A 245 -16.27 0.25 9.46
C MET A 245 -17.03 1.45 10.04
N THR A 246 -16.60 1.99 11.17
CA THR A 246 -17.27 3.12 11.83
C THR A 246 -16.85 4.46 11.28
N ASN A 247 -15.57 4.63 10.89
CA ASN A 247 -15.12 5.84 10.23
C ASN A 247 -15.64 5.87 8.78
N ASN A 248 -16.40 6.91 8.47
CA ASN A 248 -17.05 7.05 7.15
C ASN A 248 -16.03 7.18 6.01
N THR A 249 -14.94 7.92 6.22
CA THR A 249 -13.91 8.13 5.20
C THR A 249 -13.18 6.83 4.86
N PHE A 250 -12.77 6.05 5.86
CA PHE A 250 -12.11 4.75 5.64
C PHE A 250 -13.03 3.76 4.93
N ARG A 251 -14.30 3.70 5.35
CA ARG A 251 -15.31 2.86 4.71
C ARG A 251 -15.50 3.26 3.25
N CYS A 252 -15.65 4.54 2.96
CA CYS A 252 -15.79 5.04 1.58
C CYS A 252 -14.57 4.66 0.72
N MET A 253 -13.34 4.82 1.24
CA MET A 253 -12.13 4.46 0.53
C MET A 253 -12.13 2.99 0.11
N ARG A 254 -12.48 2.09 1.03
CA ARG A 254 -12.56 0.66 0.76
C ARG A 254 -13.68 0.31 -0.21
N GLU A 255 -14.88 0.83 0.02
CA GLU A 255 -16.03 0.55 -0.85
C GLU A 255 -15.79 1.01 -2.28
N GLU A 256 -15.30 2.24 -2.49
CA GLU A 256 -15.03 2.76 -3.83
C GLU A 256 -13.91 1.99 -4.54
N PHE A 257 -12.86 1.54 -3.81
CA PHE A 257 -11.86 0.69 -4.42
C PHE A 257 -12.41 -0.69 -4.77
N ASN A 258 -13.19 -1.32 -3.89
CA ASN A 258 -13.80 -2.61 -4.16
C ASN A 258 -14.76 -2.56 -5.35
N GLU A 259 -15.50 -1.45 -5.55
CA GLU A 259 -16.34 -1.25 -6.74
C GLU A 259 -15.51 -1.27 -8.05
N LEU A 260 -14.23 -0.86 -8.01
CA LEU A 260 -13.33 -0.91 -9.16
C LEU A 260 -12.83 -2.32 -9.48
N LEU A 261 -12.91 -3.24 -8.53
CA LEU A 261 -12.54 -4.63 -8.72
C LEU A 261 -13.67 -5.45 -9.37
N ASN A 262 -14.59 -4.79 -10.08
CA ASN A 262 -15.69 -5.45 -10.76
C ASN A 262 -15.17 -6.46 -11.81
N PRO A 263 -15.56 -7.74 -11.73
CA PRO A 263 -15.11 -8.77 -12.66
C PRO A 263 -15.46 -8.53 -14.12
N ARG A 264 -16.47 -7.69 -14.39
CA ARG A 264 -16.90 -7.37 -15.77
C ARG A 264 -16.00 -6.36 -16.45
N ASP A 265 -15.24 -5.56 -15.69
CA ASP A 265 -14.35 -4.55 -16.23
C ASP A 265 -13.05 -5.18 -16.73
N ASN A 266 -12.42 -4.55 -17.70
CA ASN A 266 -11.12 -5.00 -18.19
C ASN A 266 -10.01 -4.29 -17.42
N TYR A 267 -9.28 -5.06 -16.60
CA TYR A 267 -8.13 -4.60 -15.83
C TYR A 267 -7.22 -5.78 -15.49
N SER A 268 -6.03 -5.48 -15.07
CA SER A 268 -5.14 -6.41 -14.37
C SER A 268 -4.93 -5.95 -12.93
N LEU A 269 -4.29 -6.78 -12.12
CA LEU A 269 -3.82 -6.42 -10.78
C LEU A 269 -2.30 -6.36 -10.77
N LEU A 270 -1.74 -5.32 -10.17
CA LEU A 270 -0.34 -5.22 -9.78
C LEU A 270 -0.26 -5.05 -8.27
N ILE A 271 0.36 -5.99 -7.58
CA ILE A 271 0.50 -6.00 -6.13
C ILE A 271 1.97 -5.89 -5.81
N TYR A 272 2.37 -4.80 -5.16
CA TYR A 272 3.76 -4.53 -4.83
C TYR A 272 3.98 -4.37 -3.32
N GLY A 273 4.88 -5.17 -2.76
CA GLY A 273 5.32 -5.07 -1.36
C GLY A 273 4.20 -5.17 -0.33
N TYR A 274 3.12 -5.92 -0.64
CA TYR A 274 1.96 -6.12 0.20
C TYR A 274 1.96 -7.51 0.81
N GLY A 275 1.81 -7.60 2.13
CA GLY A 275 1.97 -8.83 2.89
C GLY A 275 0.73 -9.72 3.00
N PHE A 276 -0.43 -9.32 2.47
CA PHE A 276 -1.70 -10.04 2.59
C PHE A 276 -2.09 -10.34 4.05
N ASN A 277 -2.04 -9.30 4.90
CA ASN A 277 -2.35 -9.40 6.34
C ASN A 277 -3.65 -8.67 6.73
N ASP A 278 -4.50 -8.33 5.75
CA ASP A 278 -5.78 -7.69 5.98
C ASP A 278 -6.92 -8.55 5.41
N ASP A 279 -7.46 -9.45 6.24
CA ASP A 279 -8.48 -10.43 5.84
C ASP A 279 -9.71 -9.79 5.18
N HIS A 280 -10.06 -8.57 5.60
CA HIS A 280 -11.25 -7.88 5.08
C HIS A 280 -11.03 -7.28 3.69
N PHE A 281 -9.82 -6.81 3.42
CA PHE A 281 -9.43 -6.34 2.10
C PHE A 281 -9.06 -7.53 1.20
N ASP A 282 -8.32 -8.48 1.74
CA ASP A 282 -7.81 -9.64 1.00
C ASP A 282 -8.94 -10.49 0.41
N THR A 283 -10.09 -10.62 1.08
CA THR A 283 -11.25 -11.35 0.55
C THR A 283 -11.71 -10.77 -0.79
N ALA A 284 -11.96 -9.46 -0.86
CA ALA A 284 -12.37 -8.80 -2.11
C ALA A 284 -11.27 -8.85 -3.19
N LEU A 285 -10.01 -8.78 -2.76
CA LEU A 285 -8.85 -8.90 -3.65
C LEU A 285 -8.75 -10.31 -4.25
N PHE A 286 -8.95 -11.36 -3.45
CA PHE A 286 -8.90 -12.76 -3.92
C PHE A 286 -10.02 -13.09 -4.92
N ASP A 287 -11.19 -12.47 -4.80
CA ASP A 287 -12.26 -12.60 -5.80
C ASP A 287 -11.81 -12.07 -7.17
N SER A 288 -10.88 -11.11 -7.19
CA SER A 288 -10.31 -10.54 -8.41
C SER A 288 -9.16 -11.37 -9.01
N PHE A 289 -8.72 -12.46 -8.35
CA PHE A 289 -7.65 -13.34 -8.84
C PHE A 289 -8.07 -14.22 -10.05
N GLN A 290 -9.22 -13.97 -10.63
CA GLN A 290 -9.61 -14.42 -11.96
C GLN A 290 -9.05 -13.52 -13.08
N LYS A 291 -8.59 -12.31 -12.78
CA LYS A 291 -7.90 -11.39 -13.69
C LYS A 291 -6.41 -11.74 -13.79
N ASN A 292 -5.69 -11.10 -14.71
CA ASN A 292 -4.24 -11.20 -14.72
C ASN A 292 -3.68 -10.50 -13.48
N VAL A 293 -2.88 -11.21 -12.71
CA VAL A 293 -2.29 -10.72 -11.46
C VAL A 293 -0.78 -10.80 -11.56
N LEU A 294 -0.11 -9.70 -11.24
CA LEU A 294 1.33 -9.61 -11.08
C LEU A 294 1.66 -9.23 -9.64
N ILE A 295 2.38 -10.09 -8.94
CA ILE A 295 2.79 -9.88 -7.55
C ILE A 295 4.29 -9.73 -7.49
N LEU A 296 4.74 -8.62 -6.92
CA LEU A 296 6.14 -8.30 -6.64
C LEU A 296 6.29 -8.14 -5.13
N SER A 297 6.77 -9.15 -4.43
CA SER A 297 6.95 -9.08 -2.98
C SER A 297 8.09 -10.00 -2.55
N ARG A 298 8.96 -9.50 -1.65
CA ARG A 298 10.05 -10.30 -1.14
C ARG A 298 9.52 -11.55 -0.44
N ASP A 299 8.65 -11.36 0.52
CA ASP A 299 8.06 -12.43 1.31
C ASP A 299 6.62 -12.66 0.85
N VAL A 300 6.27 -13.87 0.48
CA VAL A 300 4.94 -14.24 -0.03
C VAL A 300 4.39 -15.42 0.76
N LYS A 301 3.14 -15.32 1.20
CA LYS A 301 2.46 -16.39 1.95
C LYS A 301 2.32 -17.67 1.12
N PRO A 302 2.43 -18.86 1.75
CA PRO A 302 2.34 -20.14 1.04
C PRO A 302 1.04 -20.34 0.24
N ASP A 303 -0.09 -19.84 0.72
CA ASP A 303 -1.38 -19.94 0.03
C ASP A 303 -1.42 -19.09 -1.25
N ILE A 304 -0.72 -17.97 -1.32
CA ILE A 304 -0.55 -17.18 -2.55
C ILE A 304 0.32 -17.93 -3.56
N ILE A 305 1.42 -18.55 -3.10
CA ILE A 305 2.28 -19.40 -3.92
C ILE A 305 1.46 -20.55 -4.52
N ASN A 306 0.66 -21.23 -3.70
CA ASN A 306 -0.20 -22.33 -4.15
C ASN A 306 -1.22 -21.86 -5.19
N LYS A 307 -1.89 -20.72 -4.96
CA LYS A 307 -2.81 -20.12 -5.94
C LYS A 307 -2.12 -19.82 -7.29
N ALA A 308 -0.87 -19.33 -7.24
CA ALA A 308 -0.10 -19.03 -8.46
C ALA A 308 0.32 -20.32 -9.22
N LEU A 309 0.59 -21.41 -8.50
CA LEU A 309 0.87 -22.71 -9.11
C LEU A 309 -0.37 -23.36 -9.73
N GLU A 310 -1.57 -23.05 -9.22
CA GLU A 310 -2.83 -23.54 -9.75
C GLU A 310 -3.36 -22.71 -10.93
N LYS A 311 -3.10 -21.39 -10.94
CA LYS A 311 -3.72 -20.44 -11.88
C LYS A 311 -2.70 -19.81 -12.82
N LYS A 312 -2.86 -20.04 -14.15
CA LYS A 312 -1.95 -19.52 -15.19
C LYS A 312 -1.96 -17.99 -15.36
N ASN A 313 -2.95 -17.31 -14.81
CA ASN A 313 -3.10 -15.86 -14.89
C ASN A 313 -2.43 -15.12 -13.73
N ILE A 314 -1.82 -15.83 -12.77
CA ILE A 314 -1.09 -15.24 -11.65
C ILE A 314 0.41 -15.41 -11.90
N THR A 315 1.13 -14.31 -11.88
CA THR A 315 2.59 -14.25 -11.93
C THR A 315 3.10 -13.69 -10.62
N VAL A 316 4.10 -14.34 -10.03
CA VAL A 316 4.68 -13.93 -8.74
C VAL A 316 6.20 -13.90 -8.86
N PHE A 317 6.83 -12.82 -8.41
CA PHE A 317 8.26 -12.73 -8.18
C PHE A 317 8.49 -12.61 -6.67
N TYR A 318 9.34 -13.46 -6.10
CA TYR A 318 9.55 -13.51 -4.66
C TYR A 318 10.91 -14.12 -4.28
N HIS A 319 11.28 -14.01 -3.01
CA HIS A 319 12.48 -14.56 -2.40
C HIS A 319 12.13 -15.66 -1.40
N GLU A 320 12.86 -16.76 -1.40
CA GLU A 320 12.71 -17.88 -0.46
C GLU A 320 14.05 -18.64 -0.36
N ASP A 321 14.48 -19.00 0.83
CA ASP A 321 15.69 -19.81 1.07
C ASP A 321 16.95 -19.33 0.29
N ASP A 322 17.25 -18.03 0.40
CA ASP A 322 18.38 -17.36 -0.27
C ASP A 322 18.38 -17.49 -1.80
N ARG A 323 17.20 -17.66 -2.40
CA ARG A 323 17.03 -17.76 -3.85
C ARG A 323 15.88 -16.87 -4.33
N GLU A 324 16.01 -16.47 -5.59
CA GLU A 324 14.99 -15.71 -6.28
C GLU A 324 14.11 -16.63 -7.13
N TYR A 325 12.81 -16.41 -7.06
CA TYR A 325 11.83 -17.24 -7.74
C TYR A 325 10.86 -16.43 -8.57
N MET A 326 10.44 -17.04 -9.68
CA MET A 326 9.31 -16.61 -10.48
C MET A 326 8.32 -17.77 -10.60
N ILE A 327 7.03 -17.47 -10.40
CA ILE A 327 5.95 -18.35 -10.84
C ILE A 327 5.27 -17.69 -12.03
N TYR A 328 5.27 -18.39 -13.15
CA TYR A 328 4.68 -17.92 -14.40
C TYR A 328 3.94 -19.06 -15.09
N LYS A 329 2.68 -18.80 -15.49
CA LYS A 329 1.81 -19.82 -16.10
C LYS A 329 1.78 -21.16 -15.34
N SER A 330 1.66 -21.11 -14.02
CA SER A 330 1.63 -22.26 -13.10
C SER A 330 2.92 -23.08 -13.04
N LYS A 331 4.06 -22.51 -13.44
CA LYS A 331 5.37 -23.13 -13.31
C LYS A 331 6.29 -22.30 -12.43
N LYS A 332 7.03 -22.95 -11.53
CA LYS A 332 8.03 -22.30 -10.67
C LYS A 332 9.40 -22.36 -11.34
N TYR A 333 10.06 -21.24 -11.45
CA TYR A 333 11.41 -21.05 -11.98
C TYR A 333 12.30 -20.45 -10.90
N THR A 334 13.58 -20.82 -10.90
CA THR A 334 14.62 -20.08 -10.19
C THR A 334 15.22 -19.07 -11.15
N ILE A 335 15.39 -17.84 -10.69
CA ILE A 335 16.01 -16.73 -11.43
C ILE A 335 17.21 -16.19 -10.65
N ASP A 336 18.08 -15.42 -11.30
CA ASP A 336 19.33 -14.91 -10.72
C ASP A 336 19.26 -13.44 -10.28
N VAL A 337 18.11 -12.78 -10.45
CA VAL A 337 17.90 -11.37 -10.13
C VAL A 337 16.64 -11.20 -9.29
N PRO A 338 16.67 -10.35 -8.24
CA PRO A 338 15.52 -10.10 -7.37
C PRO A 338 14.45 -9.21 -8.05
N VAL A 339 13.73 -9.76 -9.01
CA VAL A 339 12.69 -9.02 -9.79
C VAL A 339 11.53 -8.55 -8.91
N TRP A 340 11.35 -9.10 -7.70
CA TRP A 340 10.42 -8.57 -6.71
C TRP A 340 10.79 -7.17 -6.21
N ASP A 341 12.09 -6.78 -6.30
CA ASP A 341 12.51 -5.40 -6.07
C ASP A 341 12.05 -4.53 -7.24
N ILE A 342 11.35 -3.44 -6.94
CA ILE A 342 10.73 -2.59 -7.95
C ILE A 342 11.76 -1.90 -8.85
N ASN A 343 13.01 -1.70 -8.40
CA ASN A 343 14.05 -1.12 -9.23
C ASN A 343 14.50 -2.12 -10.28
N GLN A 344 14.75 -3.37 -9.87
CA GLN A 344 15.10 -4.46 -10.80
C GLN A 344 13.94 -4.76 -11.76
N PHE A 345 12.71 -4.77 -11.25
CA PHE A 345 11.54 -4.89 -12.12
C PHE A 345 11.48 -3.78 -13.16
N ALA A 346 11.69 -2.53 -12.76
CA ALA A 346 11.63 -1.41 -13.70
C ALA A 346 12.79 -1.48 -14.72
N ASP A 347 14.00 -1.87 -14.31
CA ASP A 347 15.13 -2.06 -15.23
C ASP A 347 14.85 -3.09 -16.32
N LEU A 348 14.17 -4.18 -15.98
CA LEU A 348 13.89 -5.29 -16.90
C LEU A 348 12.62 -5.08 -17.75
N PHE A 349 11.59 -4.42 -17.20
CA PHE A 349 10.27 -4.33 -17.83
C PHE A 349 9.97 -2.97 -18.43
N ILE A 350 10.64 -1.91 -18.00
CA ILE A 350 10.29 -0.54 -18.38
C ILE A 350 11.46 0.15 -19.10
N GLY A 351 12.69 -0.11 -18.66
CA GLY A 351 13.93 0.48 -19.19
C GLY A 351 14.32 1.76 -18.47
#